data_7e1ea9c7b299d878dcb184dee6051e39
#
_entry.id   7e1ea9c7b299d878dcb184dee6051e39
#
_cell.length_a   1.000
_cell.length_b   1.000
_cell.length_c   1.000
_cell.angle_alpha   90.00
_cell.angle_beta   90.00
_cell.angle_gamma   90.00
#
_symmetry.space_group_name_H-M   'P 1'
#
loop_
_entity.id
_entity.type
_entity.pdbx_description
1 polymer ?
#
loop_
_entity_poly.entity_id
_entity_poly.type
_entity_poly.pdbx_seq_one_letter_code
_entity_poly.pdbx_strand_id
1 'polypeptide(L)'
;YNNSGDVELITARKNHRILVIDQTAGDNAIVYGQCETYSFRDMLLTALDQPNSDVILKIHPETAAGAKDGNLTSIQDLLDRPNLKVIGQQCNIVSLIKQVDEVYVMTSGVGLEALMVGKPVSCFGVPFYSGWGLTNDRVPVKNPRRQLSVESLFAATFLKYNLFYHPETQQPCSMDDCIEWIVKNKPFFEPIKLEW
;
A
#
# COMPACT_ATOMS: atom_id res chain seq x y z
N TYR A 1 -7.62 -6.53 4.99
CA TYR A 1 -6.74 -5.39 5.23
C TYR A 1 -7.46 -4.20 5.86
N ASN A 2 -8.69 -3.91 5.51
CA ASN A 2 -9.44 -2.74 5.99
C ASN A 2 -10.46 -3.09 7.10
N ASN A 3 -10.24 -4.17 7.83
CA ASN A 3 -11.04 -4.61 8.98
C ASN A 3 -10.46 -4.08 10.30
N SER A 4 -10.17 -2.78 10.38
CA SER A 4 -9.58 -2.14 11.54
C SER A 4 -10.00 -0.68 11.60
N GLY A 5 -9.76 -0.02 12.73
CA GLY A 5 -10.10 1.39 12.93
C GLY A 5 -9.35 2.33 11.97
N ASP A 6 -9.97 3.46 11.69
CA ASP A 6 -9.34 4.54 10.94
C ASP A 6 -8.17 5.11 11.74
N VAL A 7 -7.14 5.55 11.02
CA VAL A 7 -5.97 6.22 11.63
C VAL A 7 -6.19 7.71 11.64
N GLU A 8 -5.88 8.34 12.75
CA GLU A 8 -5.79 9.78 12.90
C GLU A 8 -4.35 10.16 13.32
N LEU A 9 -3.63 10.87 12.45
CA LEU A 9 -2.29 11.39 12.75
C LEU A 9 -2.43 12.73 13.48
N ILE A 10 -2.17 12.72 14.81
CA ILE A 10 -2.34 13.87 15.70
C ILE A 10 -1.10 14.78 15.66
N THR A 11 -0.68 15.24 14.50
CA THR A 11 0.49 16.12 14.43
C THR A 11 0.28 17.24 13.43
N ALA A 12 0.67 18.45 13.80
CA ALA A 12 0.68 19.56 12.87
C ALA A 12 1.60 19.23 11.70
N ARG A 13 1.02 19.17 10.52
CA ARG A 13 1.72 18.84 9.28
C ARG A 13 2.69 19.97 8.92
N LYS A 14 3.98 19.68 8.91
CA LYS A 14 5.04 20.63 8.54
C LYS A 14 5.76 20.24 7.25
N ASN A 15 5.88 18.96 6.99
CA ASN A 15 6.71 18.39 5.92
C ASN A 15 5.86 17.59 4.92
N HIS A 16 6.46 17.26 3.78
CA HIS A 16 5.90 16.31 2.82
C HIS A 16 5.88 14.91 3.41
N ARG A 17 4.72 14.27 3.49
CA ARG A 17 4.57 12.94 4.09
C ARG A 17 4.60 11.84 3.04
N ILE A 18 5.50 10.88 3.24
CA ILE A 18 5.66 9.72 2.36
C ILE A 18 5.30 8.47 3.16
N LEU A 19 4.36 7.69 2.65
CA LEU A 19 4.00 6.38 3.21
C LEU A 19 4.76 5.29 2.48
N VAL A 20 5.63 4.59 3.18
CA VAL A 20 6.38 3.43 2.67
C VAL A 20 5.69 2.16 3.16
N ILE A 21 5.34 1.27 2.23
CA ILE A 21 4.63 0.02 2.53
C ILE A 21 5.60 -1.15 2.53
N ASP A 22 5.73 -1.81 3.68
CA ASP A 22 6.45 -3.08 3.81
C ASP A 22 5.67 -4.24 3.18
N GLN A 23 6.40 -5.23 2.69
CA GLN A 23 5.88 -6.50 2.20
C GLN A 23 6.62 -7.66 2.88
N THR A 24 5.92 -8.78 3.06
CA THR A 24 6.53 -9.99 3.63
C THR A 24 7.66 -10.52 2.75
N ALA A 25 8.73 -10.97 3.37
CA ALA A 25 9.82 -11.62 2.67
C ALA A 25 9.31 -12.88 1.93
N GLY A 26 9.76 -13.10 0.71
CA GLY A 26 9.34 -14.24 -0.11
C GLY A 26 7.93 -14.12 -0.72
N ASP A 27 7.31 -12.95 -0.66
CA ASP A 27 6.06 -12.71 -1.39
C ASP A 27 6.29 -12.92 -2.90
N ASN A 28 5.43 -13.73 -3.51
CA ASN A 28 5.48 -14.02 -4.95
C ASN A 28 5.39 -12.73 -5.80
N ALA A 29 4.66 -11.71 -5.32
CA ALA A 29 4.60 -10.42 -6.00
C ALA A 29 5.98 -9.73 -6.05
N ILE A 30 6.85 -9.93 -5.06
CA ILE A 30 8.25 -9.46 -5.10
C ILE A 30 9.06 -10.29 -6.09
N VAL A 31 8.95 -11.62 -6.01
CA VAL A 31 9.74 -12.55 -6.86
C VAL A 31 9.45 -12.31 -8.35
N TYR A 32 8.19 -12.16 -8.72
CA TYR A 32 7.78 -11.96 -10.12
C TYR A 32 7.63 -10.49 -10.53
N GLY A 33 7.73 -9.58 -9.58
CA GLY A 33 7.54 -8.15 -9.75
C GLY A 33 8.78 -7.37 -10.20
N GLN A 34 9.81 -8.03 -10.71
CA GLN A 34 11.05 -7.41 -11.19
C GLN A 34 11.70 -6.49 -10.14
N CYS A 35 11.76 -6.96 -8.90
CA CYS A 35 12.29 -6.19 -7.77
C CYS A 35 13.82 -6.35 -7.58
N GLU A 36 14.55 -6.86 -8.57
CA GLU A 36 15.99 -7.10 -8.48
C GLU A 36 16.81 -5.80 -8.48
N THR A 37 16.26 -4.71 -9.02
CA THR A 37 16.97 -3.42 -9.13
C THR A 37 17.01 -2.67 -7.80
N TYR A 38 15.96 -2.77 -7.01
CA TYR A 38 15.82 -2.06 -5.74
C TYR A 38 15.45 -3.04 -4.63
N SER A 39 16.15 -2.91 -3.50
CA SER A 39 15.74 -3.56 -2.26
C SER A 39 14.68 -2.72 -1.53
N PHE A 40 14.02 -3.31 -0.56
CA PHE A 40 13.16 -2.57 0.38
C PHE A 40 13.91 -1.45 1.10
N ARG A 41 15.18 -1.69 1.45
CA ARG A 41 16.06 -0.69 2.05
C ARG A 41 16.29 0.51 1.12
N ASP A 42 16.51 0.28 -0.18
CA ASP A 42 16.71 1.36 -1.15
C ASP A 42 15.44 2.22 -1.29
N MET A 43 14.26 1.59 -1.28
CA MET A 43 12.99 2.29 -1.30
C MET A 43 12.82 3.18 -0.05
N LEU A 44 13.10 2.64 1.14
CA LEU A 44 13.00 3.40 2.39
C LEU A 44 14.02 4.54 2.44
N LEU A 45 15.28 4.31 2.05
CA LEU A 45 16.31 5.35 1.97
C LEU A 45 15.90 6.45 0.99
N THR A 46 15.36 6.09 -0.17
CA THR A 46 14.87 7.06 -1.15
C THR A 46 13.81 7.99 -0.56
N ALA A 47 12.93 7.49 0.30
CA ALA A 47 11.94 8.31 1.00
C ALA A 47 12.57 9.18 2.09
N LEU A 48 13.45 8.60 2.92
CA LEU A 48 14.11 9.28 4.05
C LEU A 48 15.03 10.42 3.62
N ASP A 49 15.64 10.30 2.45
CA ASP A 49 16.58 11.29 1.92
C ASP A 49 15.89 12.40 1.09
N GLN A 50 14.54 12.35 0.96
CA GLN A 50 13.78 13.47 0.38
C GLN A 50 13.86 14.69 1.31
N PRO A 51 14.19 15.88 0.78
CA PRO A 51 14.25 17.10 1.60
C PRO A 51 12.89 17.42 2.24
N ASN A 52 12.91 17.78 3.51
CA ASN A 52 11.70 18.15 4.28
C ASN A 52 10.58 17.09 4.20
N SER A 53 10.94 15.83 4.29
CA SER A 53 9.99 14.71 4.33
C SER A 53 9.83 14.14 5.74
N ASP A 54 8.60 13.74 6.03
CA ASP A 54 8.23 12.86 7.15
C ASP A 54 7.86 11.51 6.56
N VAL A 55 8.52 10.45 6.97
CA VAL A 55 8.33 9.11 6.42
C VAL A 55 7.56 8.24 7.39
N ILE A 56 6.48 7.64 6.93
CA ILE A 56 5.72 6.64 7.69
C ILE A 56 6.01 5.29 7.07
N LEU A 57 6.63 4.40 7.83
CA LEU A 57 6.80 3.01 7.44
C LEU A 57 5.66 2.17 8.03
N LYS A 58 4.80 1.65 7.16
CA LYS A 58 3.75 0.70 7.55
C LYS A 58 4.25 -0.72 7.38
N ILE A 59 4.50 -1.39 8.50
CA ILE A 59 4.90 -2.80 8.52
C ILE A 59 3.70 -3.69 8.19
N HIS A 60 3.95 -4.76 7.43
CA HIS A 60 2.91 -5.76 7.12
C HIS A 60 2.38 -6.40 8.42
N PRO A 61 1.06 -6.58 8.58
CA PRO A 61 0.49 -7.14 9.81
C PRO A 61 1.06 -8.49 10.21
N GLU A 62 1.32 -9.39 9.26
CA GLU A 62 1.90 -10.71 9.54
C GLU A 62 3.35 -10.61 10.01
N THR A 63 4.12 -9.64 9.52
CA THR A 63 5.48 -9.35 9.99
C THR A 63 5.44 -8.74 11.40
N ALA A 64 4.53 -7.79 11.64
CA ALA A 64 4.37 -7.18 12.95
C ALA A 64 3.95 -8.18 14.04
N ALA A 65 3.18 -9.21 13.66
CA ALA A 65 2.78 -10.31 14.53
C ALA A 65 3.85 -11.41 14.69
N GLY A 66 4.99 -11.30 14.00
CA GLY A 66 6.05 -12.33 14.00
C GLY A 66 5.67 -13.63 13.27
N ALA A 67 4.58 -13.61 12.48
CA ALA A 67 4.12 -14.79 11.75
C ALA A 67 4.91 -15.03 10.45
N LYS A 68 5.55 -13.99 9.91
CA LYS A 68 6.41 -14.06 8.74
C LYS A 68 7.63 -13.15 8.91
N ASP A 69 8.71 -13.51 8.24
CA ASP A 69 9.88 -12.65 8.14
C ASP A 69 9.55 -11.40 7.30
N GLY A 70 10.06 -10.27 7.75
CA GLY A 70 9.93 -8.99 7.08
C GLY A 70 11.30 -8.37 6.78
N ASN A 71 11.27 -7.13 6.30
CA ASN A 71 12.48 -6.41 5.95
C ASN A 71 13.12 -5.65 7.13
N LEU A 72 12.57 -5.76 8.34
CA LEU A 72 13.02 -4.97 9.51
C LEU A 72 14.50 -5.16 9.84
N THR A 73 15.02 -6.37 9.73
CA THR A 73 16.44 -6.66 10.00
C THR A 73 17.36 -5.87 9.07
N SER A 74 16.96 -5.69 7.81
CA SER A 74 17.76 -4.98 6.79
C SER A 74 17.76 -3.45 6.96
N ILE A 75 16.88 -2.90 7.80
CA ILE A 75 16.70 -1.46 8.02
C ILE A 75 16.87 -1.05 9.48
N GLN A 76 17.36 -1.93 10.34
CA GLN A 76 17.45 -1.67 11.79
C GLN A 76 18.24 -0.42 12.13
N ASP A 77 19.29 -0.11 11.38
CA ASP A 77 20.09 1.10 11.51
C ASP A 77 19.37 2.39 11.06
N LEU A 78 18.24 2.27 10.38
CA LEU A 78 17.43 3.40 9.91
C LEU A 78 16.29 3.75 10.88
N LEU A 79 15.96 2.86 11.82
CA LEU A 79 14.81 3.03 12.71
C LEU A 79 14.93 4.25 13.64
N ASP A 80 16.14 4.72 13.92
CA ASP A 80 16.41 5.89 14.76
C ASP A 80 16.43 7.23 13.99
N ARG A 81 16.11 7.21 12.69
CA ARG A 81 16.06 8.43 11.88
C ARG A 81 14.93 9.35 12.39
N PRO A 82 15.21 10.64 12.65
CA PRO A 82 14.25 11.55 13.29
C PRO A 82 13.00 11.83 12.42
N ASN A 83 13.09 11.62 11.11
CA ASN A 83 12.01 11.79 10.16
C ASN A 83 11.29 10.45 9.82
N LEU A 84 11.53 9.38 10.60
CA LEU A 84 10.87 8.07 10.40
C LEU A 84 9.91 7.76 11.54
N LYS A 85 8.67 7.44 11.19
CA LYS A 85 7.67 6.84 12.09
C LYS A 85 7.32 5.43 11.61
N VAL A 86 7.41 4.45 12.50
CA VAL A 86 7.06 3.05 12.19
C VAL A 86 5.68 2.71 12.77
N ILE A 87 4.81 2.15 11.94
CA ILE A 87 3.48 1.68 12.32
C ILE A 87 3.38 0.18 12.12
N GLY A 88 3.43 -0.60 13.20
CA GLY A 88 3.26 -2.06 13.19
C GLY A 88 1.81 -2.51 13.39
N GLN A 89 1.00 -1.70 14.08
CA GLN A 89 -0.38 -2.06 14.41
C GLN A 89 -1.27 -2.14 13.17
N GLN A 90 -2.25 -3.05 13.22
CA GLN A 90 -3.25 -3.18 12.17
C GLN A 90 -4.15 -1.93 12.16
N CYS A 91 -4.40 -1.38 10.98
CA CYS A 91 -5.22 -0.18 10.80
C CYS A 91 -5.90 -0.18 9.43
N ASN A 92 -6.92 0.66 9.25
CA ASN A 92 -7.49 0.94 7.93
C ASN A 92 -6.46 1.71 7.09
N ILE A 93 -5.85 1.02 6.13
CA ILE A 93 -4.77 1.59 5.31
C ILE A 93 -5.26 2.78 4.47
N VAL A 94 -6.50 2.77 3.99
CA VAL A 94 -7.06 3.87 3.19
C VAL A 94 -7.15 5.16 4.00
N SER A 95 -7.48 5.07 5.29
CA SER A 95 -7.52 6.23 6.17
C SER A 95 -6.12 6.85 6.38
N LEU A 96 -5.08 6.01 6.44
CA LEU A 96 -3.69 6.45 6.52
C LEU A 96 -3.22 7.08 5.21
N ILE A 97 -3.53 6.45 4.06
CA ILE A 97 -3.19 6.95 2.72
C ILE A 97 -3.76 8.37 2.51
N LYS A 98 -4.98 8.64 2.95
CA LYS A 98 -5.60 9.97 2.81
C LYS A 98 -4.81 11.08 3.51
N GLN A 99 -4.00 10.76 4.53
CA GLN A 99 -3.25 11.70 5.36
C GLN A 99 -1.79 11.90 4.93
N VAL A 100 -1.35 11.24 3.87
CA VAL A 100 -0.01 11.39 3.28
C VAL A 100 -0.07 12.05 1.90
N ASP A 101 1.08 12.42 1.36
CA ASP A 101 1.20 13.07 0.05
C ASP A 101 1.53 12.09 -1.06
N GLU A 102 2.30 11.06 -0.74
CA GLU A 102 2.80 10.07 -1.70
C GLU A 102 2.94 8.71 -1.02
N VAL A 103 2.81 7.65 -1.82
CA VAL A 103 2.94 6.26 -1.36
C VAL A 103 4.04 5.55 -2.15
N TYR A 104 4.99 4.92 -1.43
CA TYR A 104 6.06 4.11 -1.99
C TYR A 104 5.78 2.63 -1.77
N VAL A 105 5.89 1.85 -2.82
CA VAL A 105 5.65 0.40 -2.80
C VAL A 105 6.70 -0.34 -3.63
N MET A 106 6.99 -1.57 -3.25
CA MET A 106 7.62 -2.51 -4.18
C MET A 106 6.56 -2.95 -5.21
N THR A 107 5.67 -3.86 -4.81
CA THR A 107 4.60 -4.41 -5.65
C THR A 107 3.27 -4.53 -4.92
N SER A 108 3.14 -3.93 -3.75
CA SER A 108 1.97 -4.05 -2.87
C SER A 108 0.68 -3.56 -3.53
N GLY A 109 -0.43 -4.27 -3.31
CA GLY A 109 -1.78 -3.84 -3.71
C GLY A 109 -2.21 -2.50 -3.11
N VAL A 110 -1.59 -2.07 -2.01
CA VAL A 110 -1.82 -0.75 -1.38
C VAL A 110 -1.54 0.40 -2.36
N GLY A 111 -0.64 0.22 -3.33
CA GLY A 111 -0.40 1.22 -4.38
C GLY A 111 -1.65 1.47 -5.24
N LEU A 112 -2.43 0.42 -5.57
CA LEU A 112 -3.69 0.63 -6.28
C LEU A 112 -4.73 1.34 -5.40
N GLU A 113 -4.83 1.00 -4.12
CA GLU A 113 -5.71 1.71 -3.17
C GLU A 113 -5.34 3.19 -3.08
N ALA A 114 -4.04 3.52 -3.11
CA ALA A 114 -3.56 4.90 -3.14
C ALA A 114 -3.98 5.63 -4.43
N LEU A 115 -3.82 5.00 -5.59
CA LEU A 115 -4.28 5.55 -6.88
C LEU A 115 -5.79 5.83 -6.86
N MET A 116 -6.59 4.90 -6.31
CA MET A 116 -8.05 5.06 -6.22
C MET A 116 -8.50 6.24 -5.35
N VAL A 117 -7.68 6.67 -4.40
CA VAL A 117 -7.95 7.86 -3.58
C VAL A 117 -7.14 9.08 -4.02
N GLY A 118 -6.59 9.04 -5.25
CA GLY A 118 -5.93 10.17 -5.90
C GLY A 118 -4.54 10.52 -5.36
N LYS A 119 -3.84 9.55 -4.75
CA LYS A 119 -2.47 9.78 -4.26
C LYS A 119 -1.43 9.35 -5.29
N PRO A 120 -0.35 10.13 -5.48
CA PRO A 120 0.82 9.72 -6.24
C PRO A 120 1.43 8.43 -5.67
N VAL A 121 1.86 7.54 -6.56
CA VAL A 121 2.48 6.27 -6.19
C VAL A 121 3.81 6.09 -6.91
N SER A 122 4.88 5.85 -6.17
CA SER A 122 6.19 5.44 -6.69
C SER A 122 6.37 3.93 -6.54
N CYS A 123 6.61 3.22 -7.64
CA CYS A 123 6.81 1.78 -7.70
C CYS A 123 8.29 1.43 -7.84
N PHE A 124 8.84 0.67 -6.91
CA PHE A 124 10.22 0.18 -6.89
C PHE A 124 10.34 -1.26 -7.43
N GLY A 125 9.25 -1.84 -7.85
CA GLY A 125 9.09 -3.04 -8.65
C GLY A 125 8.05 -2.80 -9.73
N VAL A 126 7.55 -3.88 -10.34
CA VAL A 126 6.58 -3.82 -11.45
C VAL A 126 5.27 -4.50 -11.06
N PRO A 127 4.41 -3.85 -10.24
CA PRO A 127 3.07 -4.36 -9.96
C PRO A 127 2.18 -4.30 -11.21
N PHE A 128 1.03 -4.96 -11.17
CA PHE A 128 0.11 -5.02 -12.32
C PHE A 128 -0.44 -3.64 -12.74
N TYR A 129 -0.48 -2.68 -11.84
CA TYR A 129 -0.96 -1.32 -12.07
C TYR A 129 0.14 -0.33 -12.51
N SER A 130 1.42 -0.74 -12.58
CA SER A 130 2.53 0.08 -13.12
C SER A 130 2.56 0.06 -14.65
N GLY A 131 3.24 1.01 -15.27
CA GLY A 131 3.42 1.10 -16.72
C GLY A 131 2.20 1.59 -17.51
N TRP A 132 1.12 2.01 -16.85
CA TRP A 132 -0.09 2.55 -17.48
C TRP A 132 -0.14 4.07 -17.46
N GLY A 133 0.94 4.75 -17.07
CA GLY A 133 1.00 6.21 -16.92
C GLY A 133 0.31 6.74 -15.64
N LEU A 134 0.05 5.87 -14.67
CA LEU A 134 -0.61 6.20 -13.40
C LEU A 134 0.37 6.32 -12.23
N THR A 135 1.57 5.77 -12.39
CA THR A 135 2.58 5.62 -11.34
C THR A 135 3.91 6.22 -11.76
N ASN A 136 4.73 6.57 -10.78
CA ASN A 136 6.14 6.89 -10.98
C ASN A 136 6.95 5.57 -10.91
N ASP A 137 7.19 4.97 -12.07
CA ASP A 137 7.83 3.67 -12.18
C ASP A 137 9.36 3.82 -12.11
N ARG A 138 9.97 3.34 -11.02
CA ARG A 138 11.43 3.32 -10.83
C ARG A 138 12.10 2.21 -11.61
N VAL A 139 11.35 1.13 -11.89
CA VAL A 139 11.78 0.02 -12.75
C VAL A 139 11.04 0.12 -14.08
N PRO A 140 11.76 0.19 -15.21
CA PRO A 140 11.13 0.24 -16.52
C PRO A 140 10.30 -1.01 -16.81
N VAL A 141 9.07 -0.84 -17.24
CA VAL A 141 8.21 -1.96 -17.66
C VAL A 141 8.70 -2.48 -19.01
N LYS A 142 9.08 -3.77 -19.07
CA LYS A 142 9.67 -4.39 -20.29
C LYS A 142 8.76 -4.28 -21.51
N ASN A 143 7.45 -4.39 -21.32
CA ASN A 143 6.46 -4.26 -22.39
C ASN A 143 5.71 -2.94 -22.20
N PRO A 144 5.90 -1.94 -23.06
CA PRO A 144 5.19 -0.67 -22.97
C PRO A 144 3.68 -0.89 -22.97
N ARG A 145 3.02 -0.23 -22.01
CA ARG A 145 1.57 -0.25 -21.87
C ARG A 145 0.99 1.08 -22.34
N ARG A 146 -0.25 1.08 -22.81
CA ARG A 146 -0.94 2.32 -23.16
C ARG A 146 -1.34 3.08 -21.89
N GLN A 147 -1.48 4.40 -21.98
CA GLN A 147 -2.05 5.18 -20.89
C GLN A 147 -3.49 4.75 -20.61
N LEU A 148 -3.82 4.63 -19.33
CA LEU A 148 -5.17 4.36 -18.82
C LEU A 148 -5.53 5.40 -17.77
N SER A 149 -6.83 5.56 -17.51
CA SER A 149 -7.30 6.18 -16.27
C SER A 149 -7.38 5.15 -15.13
N VAL A 150 -7.43 5.61 -13.89
CA VAL A 150 -7.59 4.75 -12.70
C VAL A 150 -8.88 3.94 -12.80
N GLU A 151 -9.99 4.57 -13.27
CA GLU A 151 -11.29 3.93 -13.47
C GLU A 151 -11.21 2.81 -14.52
N SER A 152 -10.48 3.05 -15.62
CA SER A 152 -10.29 2.03 -16.66
C SER A 152 -9.49 0.84 -16.15
N LEU A 153 -8.44 1.10 -15.38
CA LEU A 153 -7.65 0.05 -14.74
C LEU A 153 -8.49 -0.74 -13.73
N PHE A 154 -9.25 -0.04 -12.88
CA PHE A 154 -10.17 -0.64 -11.93
C PHE A 154 -11.21 -1.52 -12.63
N ALA A 155 -11.86 -1.00 -13.67
CA ALA A 155 -12.86 -1.74 -14.42
C ALA A 155 -12.28 -3.01 -15.06
N ALA A 156 -11.09 -2.92 -15.66
CA ALA A 156 -10.40 -4.07 -16.23
C ALA A 156 -10.10 -5.14 -15.17
N THR A 157 -9.56 -4.71 -14.02
CA THR A 157 -9.09 -5.62 -12.97
C THR A 157 -10.25 -6.21 -12.16
N PHE A 158 -11.15 -5.37 -11.67
CA PHE A 158 -12.19 -5.81 -10.74
C PHE A 158 -13.52 -6.18 -11.41
N LEU A 159 -13.91 -5.50 -12.48
CA LEU A 159 -15.21 -5.79 -13.12
C LEU A 159 -15.13 -6.82 -14.26
N LYS A 160 -13.95 -6.97 -14.90
CA LYS A 160 -13.79 -7.84 -16.06
C LYS A 160 -12.96 -9.09 -15.78
N TYR A 161 -11.91 -8.96 -14.98
CA TYR A 161 -10.98 -10.06 -14.71
C TYR A 161 -11.39 -10.90 -13.50
N ASN A 162 -11.89 -10.29 -12.43
CA ASN A 162 -12.28 -11.02 -11.21
C ASN A 162 -13.64 -11.70 -11.33
N LEU A 163 -13.76 -12.83 -10.65
CA LEU A 163 -15.02 -13.53 -10.40
C LEU A 163 -15.38 -13.35 -8.93
N PHE A 164 -16.64 -13.02 -8.68
CA PHE A 164 -17.15 -12.81 -7.33
C PHE A 164 -18.10 -13.92 -6.91
N TYR A 165 -18.00 -14.28 -5.63
CA TYR A 165 -18.91 -15.23 -4.98
C TYR A 165 -19.43 -14.58 -3.72
N HIS A 166 -20.74 -14.66 -3.52
CA HIS A 166 -21.38 -14.11 -2.33
C HIS A 166 -20.85 -14.82 -1.08
N PRO A 167 -20.34 -14.09 -0.06
CA PRO A 167 -19.64 -14.68 1.08
C PRO A 167 -20.49 -15.70 1.87
N GLU A 168 -21.80 -15.50 1.94
CA GLU A 168 -22.71 -16.34 2.70
C GLU A 168 -23.26 -17.50 1.86
N THR A 169 -23.76 -17.22 0.65
CA THR A 169 -24.40 -18.25 -0.17
C THR A 169 -23.43 -19.07 -1.02
N GLN A 170 -22.21 -18.61 -1.18
CA GLN A 170 -21.15 -19.23 -2.00
C GLN A 170 -21.56 -19.38 -3.49
N GLN A 171 -22.53 -18.59 -3.93
CA GLN A 171 -22.95 -18.57 -5.34
C GLN A 171 -22.27 -17.42 -6.09
N PRO A 172 -22.06 -17.55 -7.42
CA PRO A 172 -21.60 -16.45 -8.25
C PRO A 172 -22.50 -15.22 -8.09
N CYS A 173 -21.90 -14.05 -7.96
CA CYS A 173 -22.61 -12.80 -7.75
C CYS A 173 -21.88 -11.63 -8.42
N SER A 174 -22.45 -10.44 -8.36
CA SER A 174 -21.79 -9.21 -8.78
C SER A 174 -20.82 -8.70 -7.71
N MET A 175 -19.92 -7.77 -8.09
CA MET A 175 -19.10 -7.05 -7.13
C MET A 175 -19.97 -6.23 -6.16
N ASP A 176 -21.07 -5.65 -6.64
CA ASP A 176 -21.98 -4.83 -5.84
C ASP A 176 -22.63 -5.66 -4.73
N ASP A 177 -23.08 -6.90 -5.02
CA ASP A 177 -23.61 -7.82 -4.00
C ASP A 177 -22.56 -8.10 -2.90
N CYS A 178 -21.30 -8.31 -3.28
CA CYS A 178 -20.21 -8.49 -2.32
C CYS A 178 -19.99 -7.24 -1.46
N ILE A 179 -19.98 -6.05 -2.07
CA ILE A 179 -19.81 -4.77 -1.37
C ILE A 179 -20.97 -4.54 -0.39
N GLU A 180 -22.20 -4.73 -0.81
CA GLU A 180 -23.39 -4.59 0.05
C GLU A 180 -23.32 -5.52 1.25
N TRP A 181 -22.92 -6.78 1.03
CA TRP A 181 -22.73 -7.73 2.13
C TRP A 181 -21.63 -7.30 3.10
N ILE A 182 -20.48 -6.85 2.58
CA ILE A 182 -19.35 -6.37 3.41
C ILE A 182 -19.78 -5.15 4.23
N VAL A 183 -20.44 -4.17 3.61
CA VAL A 183 -20.89 -2.95 4.32
C VAL A 183 -21.88 -3.30 5.43
N LYS A 184 -22.83 -4.19 5.17
CA LYS A 184 -23.82 -4.63 6.15
C LYS A 184 -23.23 -5.40 7.32
N ASN A 185 -22.14 -6.16 7.09
CA ASN A 185 -21.54 -7.05 8.08
C ASN A 185 -20.22 -6.55 8.64
N LYS A 186 -19.74 -5.36 8.22
CA LYS A 186 -18.49 -4.78 8.72
C LYS A 186 -18.65 -4.40 10.20
N PRO A 187 -17.80 -4.94 11.10
CA PRO A 187 -17.82 -4.52 12.50
C PRO A 187 -17.37 -3.06 12.63
N PHE A 188 -17.85 -2.41 13.69
CA PHE A 188 -17.36 -1.10 14.09
C PHE A 188 -15.97 -1.24 14.74
N PHE A 189 -15.07 -0.35 14.39
CA PHE A 189 -13.73 -0.25 14.97
C PHE A 189 -13.50 1.17 15.48
N GLU A 190 -12.97 1.29 16.69
CA GLU A 190 -12.54 2.57 17.24
C GLU A 190 -11.37 3.16 16.42
N PRO A 191 -11.34 4.48 16.21
CA PRO A 191 -10.22 5.15 15.56
C PRO A 191 -8.91 4.98 16.34
N ILE A 192 -7.81 4.84 15.60
CA ILE A 192 -6.46 4.71 16.14
C ILE A 192 -5.76 6.07 16.05
N LYS A 193 -5.42 6.65 17.20
CA LYS A 193 -4.69 7.91 17.28
C LYS A 193 -3.19 7.63 17.31
N LEU A 194 -2.45 8.27 16.41
CA LEU A 194 -1.00 8.16 16.30
C LEU A 194 -0.37 9.54 16.46
N GLU A 195 0.48 9.69 17.47
CA GLU A 195 1.31 10.87 17.67
C GLU A 195 2.63 10.71 16.91
N TRP A 196 3.10 11.80 16.32
CA TRP A 196 4.40 11.85 15.62
C TRP A 196 5.54 11.99 16.61
#